data_c2945061fdd7ae550b331f0ee225d76e
#
_entry.id   c2945061fdd7ae550b331f0ee225d76e
#
_cell.length_a   1.000
_cell.length_b   1.000
_cell.length_c   1.000
_cell.angle_alpha   90.00
_cell.angle_beta   90.00
_cell.angle_gamma   90.00
#
_symmetry.space_group_name_H-M   'P 1'
#
loop_
_entity.id
_entity.type
_entity.pdbx_description
1 polymer ?
#
loop_
_entity_poly.entity_id
_entity_poly.type
_entity_poly.pdbx_seq_one_letter_code
_entity_poly.pdbx_strand_id
1 'polypeptide(L)'
;MKVVTVGSRVFVTSFQLAGVQGKIVDSSDTAFEEIKKLYDDTEVGLVLVSDDLSEEINDKLTKLRTEQSTPLVFALPASGSEKSEVDYRVMLKKILGV
;
A
#
# COMPACT_ATOMS: atom_id res chain seq x y z
N MET A 1 -12.36 -9.36 -4.28
CA MET A 1 -11.08 -8.91 -3.71
C MET A 1 -11.01 -7.41 -3.74
N LYS A 2 -10.68 -6.80 -2.60
CA LYS A 2 -10.50 -5.35 -2.52
C LYS A 2 -9.02 -4.99 -2.56
N VAL A 3 -8.74 -3.82 -3.15
CA VAL A 3 -7.41 -3.20 -3.13
C VAL A 3 -7.51 -1.95 -2.26
N VAL A 4 -6.61 -1.81 -1.30
CA VAL A 4 -6.60 -0.66 -0.39
C VAL A 4 -5.20 -0.03 -0.39
N THR A 5 -5.16 1.29 -0.48
CA THR A 5 -3.89 2.03 -0.40
C THR A 5 -3.71 2.58 1.00
N VAL A 6 -2.45 2.70 1.43
CA VAL A 6 -2.10 3.30 2.73
C VAL A 6 -0.94 4.26 2.49
N GLY A 7 -1.12 5.50 2.85
CA GLY A 7 -0.06 6.48 2.66
C GLY A 7 -0.51 7.90 2.93
N SER A 8 0.24 8.86 2.43
CA SER A 8 -0.07 10.27 2.56
C SER A 8 -1.34 10.63 1.78
N ARG A 9 -1.86 11.84 2.03
CA ARG A 9 -3.02 12.33 1.29
C ARG A 9 -2.79 12.31 -0.21
N VAL A 10 -1.63 12.74 -0.66
CA VAL A 10 -1.31 12.78 -2.09
C VAL A 10 -1.29 11.36 -2.68
N PHE A 11 -0.63 10.43 -1.99
CA PHE A 11 -0.54 9.05 -2.42
C PHE A 11 -1.93 8.41 -2.54
N VAL A 12 -2.73 8.50 -1.48
CA VAL A 12 -4.05 7.89 -1.43
C VAL A 12 -5.01 8.55 -2.43
N THR A 13 -4.99 9.87 -2.52
CA THR A 13 -5.87 10.61 -3.43
C THR A 13 -5.61 10.25 -4.88
N SER A 14 -4.33 10.05 -5.25
CA SER A 14 -3.96 9.65 -6.60
C SER A 14 -4.65 8.34 -7.00
N PHE A 15 -4.72 7.38 -6.08
CA PHE A 15 -5.38 6.11 -6.34
C PHE A 15 -6.90 6.22 -6.25
N GLN A 16 -7.42 7.10 -5.40
CA GLN A 16 -8.86 7.32 -5.31
C GLN A 16 -9.44 7.81 -6.63
N LEU A 17 -8.67 8.60 -7.37
CA LEU A 17 -9.08 9.06 -8.70
C LEU A 17 -9.28 7.89 -9.66
N ALA A 18 -8.62 6.78 -9.42
CA ALA A 18 -8.79 5.55 -10.21
C ALA A 18 -9.78 4.57 -9.57
N GLY A 19 -10.48 4.99 -8.53
CA GLY A 19 -11.49 4.16 -7.88
C GLY A 19 -10.97 3.21 -6.80
N VAL A 20 -9.73 3.40 -6.36
CA VAL A 20 -9.12 2.54 -5.32
C VAL A 20 -9.29 3.19 -3.95
N GLN A 21 -9.82 2.44 -3.00
CA GLN A 21 -10.00 2.94 -1.62
C GLN A 21 -8.65 3.11 -0.93
N GLY A 22 -8.61 3.98 0.08
CA GLY A 22 -7.37 4.20 0.79
C GLY A 22 -7.54 4.72 2.20
N LYS A 23 -6.46 4.59 2.96
CA LYS A 23 -6.34 5.10 4.32
C LYS A 23 -5.24 6.14 4.34
N ILE A 24 -5.60 7.37 4.66
CA ILE A 24 -4.63 8.46 4.78
C ILE A 24 -3.98 8.39 6.15
N VAL A 25 -2.66 8.32 6.17
CA VAL A 25 -1.88 8.24 7.41
C VAL A 25 -0.76 9.28 7.36
N ASP A 26 -0.27 9.68 8.52
CA ASP A 26 0.76 10.71 8.63
C ASP A 26 2.07 10.19 9.21
N SER A 27 2.12 8.93 9.59
CA SER A 27 3.34 8.34 10.16
C SER A 27 3.41 6.85 9.84
N SER A 28 4.61 6.29 9.96
CA SER A 28 4.82 4.86 9.76
C SER A 28 4.11 4.03 10.82
N ASP A 29 4.04 4.52 12.06
CA ASP A 29 3.32 3.82 13.12
C ASP A 29 1.83 3.71 12.82
N THR A 30 1.22 4.81 12.39
CA THR A 30 -0.18 4.81 12.00
C THR A 30 -0.41 3.93 10.78
N ALA A 31 0.53 3.97 9.82
CA ALA A 31 0.45 3.11 8.64
C ALA A 31 0.44 1.64 9.03
N PHE A 32 1.31 1.24 9.95
CA PHE A 32 1.37 -0.15 10.40
C PHE A 32 0.07 -0.58 11.08
N GLU A 33 -0.49 0.29 11.94
CA GLU A 33 -1.77 0.00 12.60
C GLU A 33 -2.90 -0.22 11.59
N GLU A 34 -2.97 0.62 10.57
CA GLU A 34 -3.99 0.47 9.53
C GLU A 34 -3.79 -0.80 8.71
N ILE A 35 -2.54 -1.13 8.39
CA ILE A 35 -2.24 -2.37 7.66
C ILE A 35 -2.62 -3.59 8.50
N LYS A 36 -2.34 -3.57 9.79
CA LYS A 36 -2.73 -4.66 10.70
C LYS A 36 -4.25 -4.89 10.67
N LYS A 37 -5.01 -3.81 10.68
CA LYS A 37 -6.48 -3.92 10.61
C LYS A 37 -6.92 -4.55 9.30
N LEU A 38 -6.23 -4.23 8.20
CA LEU A 38 -6.56 -4.78 6.89
C LEU A 38 -6.27 -6.28 6.80
N TYR A 39 -5.31 -6.78 7.58
CA TYR A 39 -5.06 -8.21 7.65
C TYR A 39 -6.24 -8.99 8.25
N ASP A 40 -7.06 -8.32 9.05
CA ASP A 40 -8.24 -8.92 9.64
C ASP A 40 -9.48 -8.85 8.72
N ASP A 41 -9.39 -8.12 7.63
CA ASP A 41 -10.48 -7.98 6.66
C ASP A 41 -10.31 -9.00 5.54
N THR A 42 -11.16 -10.03 5.54
CA THR A 42 -11.06 -11.13 4.57
C THR A 42 -11.35 -10.71 3.14
N GLU A 43 -11.94 -9.56 2.92
CA GLU A 43 -12.24 -9.07 1.57
C GLU A 43 -11.04 -8.37 0.92
N VAL A 44 -10.07 -7.93 1.73
CA VAL A 44 -8.88 -7.24 1.22
C VAL A 44 -7.87 -8.27 0.71
N GLY A 45 -7.51 -8.14 -0.57
CA GLY A 45 -6.54 -9.04 -1.18
C GLY A 45 -5.20 -8.39 -1.48
N LEU A 46 -5.18 -7.06 -1.54
CA LEU A 46 -3.96 -6.32 -1.90
C LEU A 46 -3.92 -4.99 -1.15
N VAL A 47 -2.78 -4.71 -0.53
CA VAL A 47 -2.52 -3.44 0.14
C VAL A 47 -1.32 -2.79 -0.55
N LEU A 48 -1.48 -1.55 -0.98
CA LEU A 48 -0.42 -0.76 -1.59
C LEU A 48 -0.02 0.33 -0.61
N VAL A 49 1.22 0.33 -0.19
CA VAL A 49 1.74 1.30 0.78
C VAL A 49 2.86 2.12 0.16
N SER A 50 2.95 3.40 0.52
CA SER A 50 4.04 4.23 0.02
C SER A 50 5.37 3.78 0.61
N ASP A 51 6.42 3.79 -0.22
CA ASP A 51 7.72 3.22 0.16
C ASP A 51 8.40 3.97 1.31
N ASP A 52 8.18 5.27 1.41
CA ASP A 52 8.72 6.08 2.50
C ASP A 52 8.23 5.61 3.88
N LEU A 53 6.98 5.16 3.95
CA LEU A 53 6.41 4.62 5.18
C LEU A 53 6.79 3.17 5.38
N SER A 54 6.80 2.37 4.32
CA SER A 54 7.06 0.94 4.43
C SER A 54 8.49 0.62 4.84
N GLU A 55 9.46 1.47 4.46
CA GLU A 55 10.85 1.26 4.84
C GLU A 55 11.05 1.27 6.35
N GLU A 56 10.35 2.15 7.06
CA GLU A 56 10.47 2.27 8.51
C GLU A 56 9.85 1.10 9.25
N ILE A 57 8.87 0.43 8.64
CA ILE A 57 8.15 -0.67 9.26
C ILE A 57 8.38 -2.00 8.54
N ASN A 58 9.42 -2.08 7.73
CA ASN A 58 9.68 -3.25 6.90
C ASN A 58 9.78 -4.54 7.70
N ASP A 59 10.47 -4.51 8.84
CA ASP A 59 10.63 -5.69 9.70
C ASP A 59 9.27 -6.16 10.24
N LYS A 60 8.43 -5.22 10.64
CA LYS A 60 7.09 -5.52 11.14
C LYS A 60 6.20 -6.08 10.03
N LEU A 61 6.30 -5.53 8.83
CA LEU A 61 5.55 -6.03 7.68
C LEU A 61 5.98 -7.43 7.28
N THR A 62 7.28 -7.70 7.32
CA THR A 62 7.81 -9.02 7.03
C THR A 62 7.24 -10.05 8.00
N LYS A 63 7.14 -9.70 9.28
CA LYS A 63 6.56 -10.57 10.29
C LYS A 63 5.10 -10.87 9.99
N LEU A 64 4.32 -9.86 9.62
CA LEU A 64 2.92 -10.07 9.24
C LEU A 64 2.80 -11.00 8.03
N ARG A 65 3.68 -10.83 7.05
CA ARG A 65 3.67 -11.67 5.85
C ARG A 65 3.96 -13.13 6.15
N THR A 66 4.81 -13.40 7.14
CA THR A 66 5.12 -14.78 7.52
C THR A 66 4.00 -15.41 8.32
N GLU A 67 3.25 -14.62 9.08
CA GLU A 67 2.14 -15.13 9.88
C GLU A 67 0.88 -15.38 9.05
N GLN A 68 0.70 -14.59 7.98
CA GLN A 68 -0.51 -14.65 7.18
C GLN A 68 -0.20 -14.27 5.73
N SER A 69 -0.58 -15.13 4.80
CA SER A 69 -0.24 -14.96 3.38
C SER A 69 -1.09 -13.90 2.67
N THR A 70 -2.28 -13.60 3.19
CA THR A 70 -3.16 -12.57 2.60
C THR A 70 -3.54 -11.55 3.65
N PRO A 71 -3.73 -10.28 3.26
CA PRO A 71 -3.54 -9.72 1.92
C PRO A 71 -2.07 -9.61 1.51
N LEU A 72 -1.81 -9.46 0.22
CA LEU A 72 -0.48 -9.13 -0.27
C LEU A 72 -0.22 -7.65 0.00
N VAL A 73 1.00 -7.32 0.45
CA VAL A 73 1.38 -5.93 0.73
C VAL A 73 2.57 -5.57 -0.16
N PHE A 74 2.40 -4.55 -0.98
CA PHE A 74 3.43 -4.05 -1.87
C PHE A 74 3.73 -2.60 -1.58
N ALA A 75 5.03 -2.25 -1.57
CA ALA A 75 5.47 -0.88 -1.45
C ALA A 75 5.59 -0.27 -2.85
N LEU A 76 5.05 0.93 -3.01
CA LEU A 76 5.14 1.68 -4.26
C LEU A 76 5.86 3.01 -4.00
N PRO A 77 6.52 3.57 -5.01
CA PRO A 77 7.16 4.88 -4.85
C PRO A 77 6.19 5.93 -4.38
N ALA A 78 6.61 6.74 -3.41
CA ALA A 78 5.79 7.82 -2.91
C ALA A 78 5.57 8.88 -4.01
N SER A 79 4.38 9.49 -4.01
CA SER A 79 4.09 10.59 -4.93
C SER A 79 5.05 11.73 -4.68
N GLY A 80 5.55 12.34 -5.75
CA GLY A 80 6.53 13.41 -5.64
C GLY A 80 7.97 12.95 -5.64
N SER A 81 8.22 11.62 -5.65
CA SER A 81 9.57 11.09 -5.84
C SER A 81 10.01 11.33 -7.29
N GLU A 82 11.30 11.11 -7.54
CA GLU A 82 11.84 11.29 -8.90
C GLU A 82 11.27 10.28 -9.90
N LYS A 83 10.64 9.24 -9.43
CA LYS A 83 10.01 8.25 -10.29
C LYS A 83 8.76 8.85 -10.92
N SER A 84 8.62 8.69 -12.22
CA SER A 84 7.53 9.27 -12.98
C SER A 84 6.22 8.51 -12.78
N GLU A 85 5.12 9.15 -13.18
CA GLU A 85 3.82 8.48 -13.20
C GLU A 85 3.80 7.25 -14.10
N VAL A 86 4.64 7.25 -15.13
CA VAL A 86 4.77 6.11 -16.03
C VAL A 86 5.25 4.88 -15.27
N ASP A 87 6.17 5.06 -14.34
CA ASP A 87 6.66 3.95 -13.52
C ASP A 87 5.56 3.38 -12.65
N TYR A 88 4.70 4.23 -12.09
CA TYR A 88 3.54 3.79 -11.32
C TYR A 88 2.63 2.90 -12.15
N ARG A 89 2.33 3.32 -13.37
CA ARG A 89 1.45 2.55 -14.26
C ARG A 89 2.04 1.19 -14.58
N VAL A 90 3.34 1.14 -14.86
CA VAL A 90 4.02 -0.11 -15.16
C VAL A 90 4.00 -1.03 -13.94
N MET A 91 4.28 -0.48 -12.76
CA MET A 91 4.28 -1.26 -11.53
C MET A 91 2.88 -1.81 -11.23
N LEU A 92 1.85 -1.00 -11.39
CA LEU A 92 0.47 -1.43 -11.16
C LEU A 92 0.06 -2.53 -12.12
N LYS A 93 0.44 -2.41 -13.38
CA LYS A 93 0.16 -3.45 -14.38
C LYS A 93 0.79 -4.78 -13.98
N LYS A 94 2.03 -4.75 -13.52
CA LYS A 94 2.70 -5.98 -13.07
C LYS A 94 2.02 -6.60 -11.86
N ILE A 95 1.66 -5.78 -10.90
CA ILE A 95 1.02 -6.26 -9.66
C ILE A 95 -0.35 -6.85 -9.95
N LEU A 96 -1.12 -6.20 -10.82
CA LEU A 96 -2.49 -6.63 -11.13
C LEU A 96 -2.56 -7.67 -12.23
N GLY A 97 -1.43 -7.98 -12.87
CA GLY A 97 -1.39 -9.01 -13.91
C GLY A 97 -2.02 -8.58 -15.24
N VAL A 98 -2.00 -7.29 -15.52
CA VAL A 98 -2.67 -6.74 -16.73
C VAL A 98 -1.66 -6.39 -17.80
#